data_f26c468b7b26d5737031ffa7d6805dec
#
_entry.id   f26c468b7b26d5737031ffa7d6805dec
#
_cell.length_a   1.000
_cell.length_b   1.000
_cell.length_c   1.000
_cell.angle_alpha   90.00
_cell.angle_beta   90.00
_cell.angle_gamma   90.00
#
_symmetry.space_group_name_H-M   'P 1'
#
loop_
_entity.id
_entity.type
_entity.pdbx_description
1 polymer ?
#
loop_
_entity_poly.entity_id
_entity_poly.type
_entity_poly.pdbx_seq_one_letter_code
_entity_poly.pdbx_strand_id
1 'polypeptide(L)'
;LMFSGISALAHQTGVIATDNGPTLLYLLGQKIFGEGVLLAVLQLATLMILLLAANTAYADFPRLAAFLAQDGFLPRQLASLGDRLVFSNGIFALSGFAGLLLIIFEGSVSRLIPLYAVGVFISFTLSQAGMVVHWWKLQGQGWLSKAAVNGLGALITGVVGLVLLFSKFTQGAWVVVVT
;
A
#
# COMPACT_ATOMS: atom_id res chain seq x y z
N LEU A 1 -3.55 11.54 -15.69
CA LEU A 1 -3.89 12.97 -15.78
C LEU A 1 -3.58 13.72 -14.47
N MET A 2 -4.04 13.29 -13.29
CA MET A 2 -3.75 13.98 -12.03
C MET A 2 -2.25 14.01 -11.68
N PHE A 3 -1.56 12.87 -11.78
CA PHE A 3 -0.13 12.79 -11.50
C PHE A 3 0.69 13.69 -12.44
N SER A 4 0.42 13.64 -13.74
CA SER A 4 1.08 14.50 -14.73
C SER A 4 0.79 15.98 -14.51
N GLY A 5 -0.43 16.33 -14.08
CA GLY A 5 -0.79 17.71 -13.73
C GLY A 5 -0.02 18.23 -12.52
N ILE A 6 0.08 17.45 -11.44
CA ILE A 6 0.86 17.82 -10.25
C ILE A 6 2.36 17.94 -10.59
N SER A 7 2.91 17.00 -11.38
CA SER A 7 4.31 17.08 -11.84
C SER A 7 4.59 18.32 -12.68
N ALA A 8 3.69 18.67 -13.61
CA ALA A 8 3.83 19.87 -14.43
C ALA A 8 3.78 21.15 -13.59
N LEU A 9 2.84 21.23 -12.63
CA LEU A 9 2.75 22.34 -11.69
C LEU A 9 4.00 22.45 -10.81
N ALA A 10 4.50 21.34 -10.28
CA ALA A 10 5.73 21.33 -9.48
C ALA A 10 6.92 21.85 -10.29
N HIS A 11 7.05 21.41 -11.56
CA HIS A 11 8.10 21.88 -12.45
C HIS A 11 7.99 23.38 -12.77
N GLN A 12 6.78 23.86 -13.09
CA GLN A 12 6.53 25.28 -13.40
C GLN A 12 6.74 26.18 -12.19
N THR A 13 6.36 25.72 -11.00
CA THR A 13 6.48 26.50 -9.77
C THR A 13 7.86 26.40 -9.12
N GLY A 14 8.73 25.47 -9.59
CA GLY A 14 10.05 25.22 -9.02
C GLY A 14 9.99 24.67 -7.59
N VAL A 15 8.91 24.01 -7.22
CA VAL A 15 8.73 23.42 -5.89
C VAL A 15 9.36 22.04 -5.88
N ILE A 16 10.31 21.83 -4.97
CA ILE A 16 10.99 20.54 -4.76
C ILE A 16 10.60 20.03 -3.37
N ALA A 17 10.03 18.83 -3.30
CA ALA A 17 9.78 18.18 -2.02
C ALA A 17 11.10 17.64 -1.44
N THR A 18 11.33 17.91 -0.16
CA THR A 18 12.49 17.42 0.58
C THR A 18 12.06 16.22 1.44
N ASP A 19 12.91 15.21 1.61
CA ASP A 19 12.58 13.95 2.29
C ASP A 19 11.98 14.09 3.70
N ASN A 20 12.36 15.15 4.42
CA ASN A 20 11.84 15.44 5.77
C ASN A 20 11.03 16.76 5.83
N GLY A 21 10.65 17.31 4.68
CA GLY A 21 9.88 18.54 4.57
C GLY A 21 8.37 18.33 4.43
N PRO A 22 7.60 19.41 4.28
CA PRO A 22 6.19 19.35 3.98
C PRO A 22 5.91 18.62 2.66
N THR A 23 4.72 18.04 2.55
CA THR A 23 4.33 17.31 1.33
C THR A 23 4.30 18.24 0.11
N LEU A 24 4.60 17.68 -1.07
CA LEU A 24 4.56 18.43 -2.34
C LEU A 24 3.23 19.15 -2.54
N LEU A 25 2.13 18.50 -2.17
CA LEU A 25 0.79 19.07 -2.29
C LEU A 25 0.59 20.30 -1.39
N TYR A 26 1.14 20.25 -0.18
CA TYR A 26 1.14 21.40 0.73
C TYR A 26 1.94 22.59 0.15
N LEU A 27 3.18 22.32 -0.30
CA LEU A 27 4.05 23.35 -0.87
C LEU A 27 3.44 24.00 -2.12
N LEU A 28 2.82 23.19 -2.99
CA LEU A 28 2.09 23.72 -4.15
C LEU A 28 0.88 24.53 -3.71
N GLY A 29 0.10 24.03 -2.75
CA GLY A 29 -1.05 24.75 -2.20
C GLY A 29 -0.64 26.11 -1.59
N GLN A 30 0.42 26.12 -0.80
CA GLN A 30 0.96 27.34 -0.20
C GLN A 30 1.43 28.34 -1.27
N LYS A 31 2.09 27.87 -2.32
CA LYS A 31 2.60 28.72 -3.39
C LYS A 31 1.51 29.30 -4.28
N ILE A 32 0.42 28.55 -4.50
CA ILE A 32 -0.69 28.95 -5.38
C ILE A 32 -1.74 29.78 -4.62
N PHE A 33 -2.11 29.36 -3.43
CA PHE A 33 -3.21 29.95 -2.64
C PHE A 33 -2.72 30.90 -1.54
N GLY A 34 -1.40 30.90 -1.25
CA GLY A 34 -0.85 31.61 -0.10
C GLY A 34 -1.26 30.97 1.24
N GLU A 35 -0.95 31.66 2.32
CA GLU A 35 -1.37 31.28 3.67
C GLU A 35 -2.77 31.83 3.94
N GLY A 36 -3.81 30.99 3.76
CA GLY A 36 -5.19 31.42 3.91
C GLY A 36 -6.19 30.27 3.99
N VAL A 37 -7.46 30.62 3.94
CA VAL A 37 -8.59 29.68 4.07
C VAL A 37 -8.53 28.57 2.98
N LEU A 38 -8.11 28.90 1.77
CA LEU A 38 -8.01 27.92 0.67
C LEU A 38 -6.97 26.84 0.95
N LEU A 39 -5.84 27.20 1.57
CA LEU A 39 -4.83 26.23 1.99
C LEU A 39 -5.38 25.32 3.10
N ALA A 40 -6.11 25.90 4.06
CA ALA A 40 -6.75 25.12 5.13
C ALA A 40 -7.79 24.14 4.57
N VAL A 41 -8.60 24.54 3.60
CA VAL A 41 -9.57 23.66 2.92
C VAL A 41 -8.85 22.53 2.17
N LEU A 42 -7.76 22.82 1.47
CA LEU A 42 -6.95 21.81 0.80
C LEU A 42 -6.41 20.78 1.79
N GLN A 43 -5.87 21.24 2.93
CA GLN A 43 -5.36 20.37 3.98
C GLN A 43 -6.46 19.51 4.61
N LEU A 44 -7.63 20.09 4.86
CA LEU A 44 -8.77 19.35 5.39
C LEU A 44 -9.26 18.28 4.39
N ALA A 45 -9.32 18.61 3.10
CA ALA A 45 -9.68 17.65 2.05
C ALA A 45 -8.68 16.50 1.96
N THR A 46 -7.38 16.77 2.01
CA THR A 46 -6.35 15.72 2.02
C THR A 46 -6.44 14.85 3.26
N LEU A 47 -6.68 15.43 4.43
CA LEU A 47 -6.91 14.67 5.67
C LEU A 47 -8.12 13.75 5.54
N MET A 48 -9.23 14.23 5.00
CA MET A 48 -10.45 13.43 4.79
C MET A 48 -10.19 12.24 3.84
N ILE A 49 -9.44 12.45 2.75
CA ILE A 49 -9.07 11.37 1.82
C ILE A 49 -8.21 10.32 2.53
N LEU A 50 -7.24 10.74 3.34
CA LEU A 50 -6.39 9.81 4.10
C LEU A 50 -7.18 9.01 5.14
N LEU A 51 -8.14 9.64 5.82
CA LEU A 51 -9.06 8.96 6.74
C LEU A 51 -9.93 7.93 6.03
N LEU A 52 -10.45 8.25 4.84
CA LEU A 52 -11.20 7.29 4.02
C LEU A 52 -10.34 6.12 3.57
N ALA A 53 -9.10 6.37 3.16
CA ALA A 53 -8.15 5.33 2.79
C ALA A 53 -7.83 4.40 3.98
N ALA A 54 -7.60 4.95 5.16
CA ALA A 54 -7.39 4.17 6.38
C ALA A 54 -8.63 3.33 6.72
N ASN A 55 -9.84 3.91 6.62
CA ASN A 55 -11.09 3.18 6.88
C ASN A 55 -11.24 1.95 5.96
N THR A 56 -10.84 2.05 4.70
CA THR A 56 -10.85 0.91 3.77
C THR A 56 -9.94 -0.22 4.26
N ALA A 57 -8.72 0.11 4.72
CA ALA A 57 -7.80 -0.89 5.26
C ALA A 57 -8.37 -1.60 6.51
N TYR A 58 -9.05 -0.86 7.39
CA TYR A 58 -9.71 -1.40 8.57
C TYR A 58 -10.95 -2.26 8.25
N ALA A 59 -11.57 -2.09 7.08
CA ALA A 59 -12.66 -2.94 6.63
C ALA A 59 -12.14 -4.24 5.97
N ASP A 60 -11.13 -4.15 5.12
CA ASP A 60 -10.69 -5.25 4.26
C ASP A 60 -9.68 -6.18 4.95
N PHE A 61 -8.68 -5.63 5.65
CA PHE A 61 -7.64 -6.44 6.30
C PHE A 61 -8.22 -7.48 7.28
N PRO A 62 -9.15 -7.15 8.20
CA PRO A 62 -9.69 -8.15 9.13
C PRO A 62 -10.45 -9.28 8.43
N ARG A 63 -11.13 -8.99 7.32
CA ARG A 63 -11.83 -10.01 6.52
C ARG A 63 -10.85 -10.96 5.84
N LEU A 64 -9.82 -10.41 5.19
CA LEU A 64 -8.78 -11.23 4.55
C LEU A 64 -8.01 -12.05 5.57
N ALA A 65 -7.66 -11.48 6.71
CA ALA A 65 -7.00 -12.17 7.80
C ALA A 65 -7.86 -13.31 8.36
N ALA A 66 -9.19 -13.11 8.44
CA ALA A 66 -10.11 -14.16 8.87
C ALA A 66 -10.17 -15.33 7.87
N PHE A 67 -10.22 -15.08 6.57
CA PHE A 67 -10.15 -16.12 5.55
C PHE A 67 -8.84 -16.92 5.64
N LEU A 68 -7.71 -16.25 5.74
CA LEU A 68 -6.40 -16.90 5.90
C LEU A 68 -6.30 -17.70 7.20
N ALA A 69 -6.95 -17.25 8.27
CA ALA A 69 -7.00 -17.98 9.53
C ALA A 69 -7.91 -19.21 9.46
N GLN A 70 -9.01 -19.15 8.69
CA GLN A 70 -9.87 -20.32 8.41
C GLN A 70 -9.14 -21.38 7.60
N ASP A 71 -8.30 -20.96 6.64
CA ASP A 71 -7.47 -21.85 5.83
C ASP A 71 -6.21 -22.35 6.57
N GLY A 72 -5.99 -21.91 7.81
CA GLY A 72 -4.87 -22.35 8.65
C GLY A 72 -3.54 -21.65 8.42
N PHE A 73 -3.50 -20.58 7.61
CA PHE A 73 -2.28 -19.79 7.36
C PHE A 73 -2.02 -18.74 8.45
N LEU A 74 -3.04 -18.35 9.21
CA LEU A 74 -2.94 -17.38 10.30
C LEU A 74 -3.52 -17.96 11.62
N PRO A 75 -3.19 -17.38 12.77
CA PRO A 75 -3.76 -17.79 14.07
C PRO A 75 -5.29 -17.78 14.05
N ARG A 76 -5.90 -18.84 14.57
CA ARG A 76 -7.37 -19.01 14.59
C ARG A 76 -8.13 -17.88 15.31
N GLN A 77 -7.47 -17.15 16.19
CA GLN A 77 -8.03 -15.99 16.88
C GLN A 77 -8.49 -14.87 15.92
N LEU A 78 -7.84 -14.78 14.73
CA LEU A 78 -8.23 -13.81 13.70
C LEU A 78 -9.50 -14.22 12.93
N ALA A 79 -9.87 -15.49 12.98
CA ALA A 79 -11.12 -15.98 12.38
C ALA A 79 -12.33 -15.77 13.27
N SER A 80 -12.14 -15.50 14.58
CA SER A 80 -13.23 -15.34 15.54
C SER A 80 -13.91 -13.98 15.38
N LEU A 81 -15.24 -13.99 15.30
CA LEU A 81 -16.06 -12.79 15.38
C LEU A 81 -16.16 -12.37 16.85
N GLY A 82 -15.93 -11.08 17.13
CA GLY A 82 -16.20 -10.53 18.45
C GLY A 82 -17.70 -10.35 18.73
N ASP A 83 -18.03 -9.86 19.92
CA ASP A 83 -19.41 -9.70 20.41
C ASP A 83 -20.33 -8.87 19.49
N ARG A 84 -19.75 -8.01 18.65
CA ARG A 84 -20.49 -7.18 17.66
C ARG A 84 -20.44 -7.73 16.26
N LEU A 85 -20.17 -9.03 16.07
CA LEU A 85 -20.03 -9.69 14.76
C LEU A 85 -18.98 -9.03 13.85
N VAL A 86 -17.94 -8.45 14.45
CA VAL A 86 -16.81 -7.81 13.76
C VAL A 86 -15.55 -8.58 14.10
N PHE A 87 -14.63 -8.67 13.16
CA PHE A 87 -13.30 -9.27 13.36
C PHE A 87 -12.39 -8.35 14.20
N SER A 88 -12.74 -8.14 15.46
CA SER A 88 -12.07 -7.21 16.38
C SER A 88 -10.58 -7.50 16.50
N ASN A 89 -10.20 -8.78 16.56
CA ASN A 89 -8.80 -9.19 16.67
C ASN A 89 -7.97 -8.76 15.43
N GLY A 90 -8.57 -8.79 14.23
CA GLY A 90 -7.94 -8.28 13.02
C GLY A 90 -7.71 -6.76 13.06
N ILE A 91 -8.68 -6.02 13.60
CA ILE A 91 -8.57 -4.56 13.78
C ILE A 91 -7.44 -4.23 14.77
N PHE A 92 -7.39 -4.92 15.93
CA PHE A 92 -6.32 -4.72 16.90
C PHE A 92 -4.95 -5.10 16.34
N ALA A 93 -4.85 -6.19 15.60
CA ALA A 93 -3.62 -6.59 14.95
C ALA A 93 -3.15 -5.51 13.95
N LEU A 94 -4.04 -5.04 13.06
CA LEU A 94 -3.71 -3.99 12.10
C LEU A 94 -3.26 -2.70 12.80
N SER A 95 -3.99 -2.28 13.84
CA SER A 95 -3.65 -1.07 14.62
C SER A 95 -2.31 -1.21 15.33
N GLY A 96 -2.04 -2.38 15.90
CA GLY A 96 -0.77 -2.67 16.57
C GLY A 96 0.41 -2.63 15.60
N PHE A 97 0.30 -3.29 14.44
CA PHE A 97 1.34 -3.26 13.40
C PHE A 97 1.53 -1.85 12.82
N ALA A 98 0.45 -1.13 12.53
CA ALA A 98 0.53 0.24 12.03
C ALA A 98 1.20 1.16 13.06
N GLY A 99 0.81 1.07 14.34
CA GLY A 99 1.43 1.83 15.42
C GLY A 99 2.92 1.50 15.59
N LEU A 100 3.28 0.22 15.54
CA LEU A 100 4.67 -0.22 15.59
C LEU A 100 5.51 0.37 14.43
N LEU A 101 4.99 0.32 13.20
CA LEU A 101 5.66 0.90 12.04
C LEU A 101 5.83 2.42 12.18
N LEU A 102 4.82 3.12 12.70
CA LEU A 102 4.91 4.56 12.96
C LEU A 102 6.01 4.89 13.97
N ILE A 103 6.16 4.08 15.02
CA ILE A 103 7.22 4.26 16.02
C ILE A 103 8.59 3.97 15.42
N ILE A 104 8.76 2.83 14.73
CA ILE A 104 10.05 2.42 14.13
C ILE A 104 10.53 3.43 13.09
N PHE A 105 9.63 3.94 12.25
CA PHE A 105 9.95 4.88 11.18
C PHE A 105 9.76 6.35 11.57
N GLU A 106 9.51 6.64 12.86
CA GLU A 106 9.36 8.00 13.40
C GLU A 106 8.29 8.82 12.66
N GLY A 107 7.25 8.16 12.16
CA GLY A 107 6.19 8.79 11.35
C GLY A 107 6.66 9.33 9.98
N SER A 108 7.87 8.99 9.53
CA SER A 108 8.40 9.46 8.26
C SER A 108 7.74 8.76 7.08
N VAL A 109 6.93 9.50 6.32
CA VAL A 109 6.24 8.99 5.12
C VAL A 109 7.26 8.54 4.07
N SER A 110 8.36 9.26 3.91
CA SER A 110 9.42 8.94 2.94
C SER A 110 10.08 7.60 3.22
N ARG A 111 10.17 7.18 4.48
CA ARG A 111 10.69 5.87 4.87
C ARG A 111 9.64 4.76 4.75
N LEU A 112 8.33 5.09 4.92
CA LEU A 112 7.23 4.13 4.81
C LEU A 112 6.85 3.81 3.36
N ILE A 113 7.02 4.74 2.41
CA ILE A 113 6.71 4.53 0.98
C ILE A 113 7.46 3.33 0.38
N PRO A 114 8.79 3.16 0.57
CA PRO A 114 9.51 2.00 0.07
C PRO A 114 8.98 0.67 0.61
N LEU A 115 8.67 0.63 1.90
CA LEU A 115 8.08 -0.54 2.56
C LEU A 115 6.74 -0.92 1.91
N TYR A 116 5.84 0.06 1.75
CA TYR A 116 4.56 -0.12 1.08
C TYR A 116 4.73 -0.62 -0.36
N ALA A 117 5.60 0.02 -1.14
CA ALA A 117 5.82 -0.33 -2.53
C ALA A 117 6.30 -1.79 -2.69
N VAL A 118 7.30 -2.21 -1.90
CA VAL A 118 7.79 -3.60 -1.93
C VAL A 118 6.70 -4.58 -1.54
N GLY A 119 5.92 -4.30 -0.48
CA GLY A 119 4.81 -5.14 -0.04
C GLY A 119 3.75 -5.31 -1.13
N VAL A 120 3.37 -4.24 -1.83
CA VAL A 120 2.40 -4.27 -2.93
C VAL A 120 2.91 -5.11 -4.10
N PHE A 121 4.17 -4.92 -4.53
CA PHE A 121 4.73 -5.69 -5.65
C PHE A 121 4.89 -7.17 -5.32
N ILE A 122 5.26 -7.53 -4.08
CA ILE A 122 5.28 -8.92 -3.62
C ILE A 122 3.86 -9.51 -3.69
N SER A 123 2.85 -8.81 -3.17
CA SER A 123 1.46 -9.27 -3.19
C SER A 123 0.94 -9.48 -4.61
N PHE A 124 1.22 -8.54 -5.53
CA PHE A 124 0.84 -8.69 -6.93
C PHE A 124 1.57 -9.85 -7.60
N THR A 125 2.85 -10.02 -7.37
CA THR A 125 3.63 -11.14 -7.92
C THR A 125 3.09 -12.48 -7.45
N LEU A 126 2.83 -12.62 -6.15
CA LEU A 126 2.25 -13.84 -5.58
C LEU A 126 0.85 -14.12 -6.11
N SER A 127 0.01 -13.11 -6.23
CA SER A 127 -1.34 -13.23 -6.80
C SER A 127 -1.29 -13.69 -8.26
N GLN A 128 -0.46 -13.08 -9.09
CA GLN A 128 -0.31 -13.44 -10.49
C GLN A 128 0.30 -14.86 -10.63
N ALA A 129 1.31 -15.20 -9.84
CA ALA A 129 1.90 -16.53 -9.83
C ALA A 129 0.87 -17.59 -9.37
N GLY A 130 0.08 -17.31 -8.36
CA GLY A 130 -1.02 -18.16 -7.92
C GLY A 130 -2.04 -18.42 -9.03
N MET A 131 -2.39 -17.39 -9.82
CA MET A 131 -3.28 -17.54 -10.97
C MET A 131 -2.67 -18.39 -12.09
N VAL A 132 -1.35 -18.32 -12.33
CA VAL A 132 -0.69 -19.23 -13.28
C VAL A 132 -0.86 -20.68 -12.85
N VAL A 133 -0.62 -20.97 -11.58
CA VAL A 133 -0.80 -22.34 -11.02
C VAL A 133 -2.25 -22.79 -11.09
N HIS A 134 -3.20 -21.86 -10.82
CA HIS A 134 -4.63 -22.13 -10.92
C HIS A 134 -5.04 -22.55 -12.34
N TRP A 135 -4.66 -21.77 -13.36
CA TRP A 135 -4.96 -22.11 -14.77
C TRP A 135 -4.28 -23.39 -15.21
N TRP A 136 -3.06 -23.63 -14.76
CA TRP A 136 -2.35 -24.89 -15.06
C TRP A 136 -3.08 -26.11 -14.50
N LYS A 137 -3.64 -26.01 -13.30
CA LYS A 137 -4.39 -27.13 -12.68
C LYS A 137 -5.75 -27.36 -13.34
N LEU A 138 -6.45 -26.28 -13.74
CA LEU A 138 -7.80 -26.38 -14.30
C LEU A 138 -7.81 -26.87 -15.76
N GLN A 139 -6.82 -26.52 -16.57
CA GLN A 139 -6.67 -26.89 -17.99
C GLN A 139 -7.95 -26.69 -18.84
N GLY A 140 -8.80 -25.69 -18.50
CA GLY A 140 -10.02 -25.37 -19.23
C GLY A 140 -9.73 -24.69 -20.59
N GLN A 141 -10.76 -24.38 -21.37
CA GLN A 141 -10.59 -23.71 -22.67
C GLN A 141 -9.80 -22.39 -22.53
N GLY A 142 -8.74 -22.24 -23.32
CA GLY A 142 -7.89 -21.03 -23.35
C GLY A 142 -7.01 -20.84 -22.13
N TRP A 143 -6.75 -21.88 -21.34
CA TRP A 143 -5.95 -21.78 -20.11
C TRP A 143 -4.52 -21.28 -20.37
N LEU A 144 -3.91 -21.64 -21.51
CA LEU A 144 -2.55 -21.20 -21.88
C LEU A 144 -2.47 -19.68 -22.03
N SER A 145 -3.41 -19.06 -22.71
CA SER A 145 -3.41 -17.59 -22.86
C SER A 145 -3.62 -16.88 -21.52
N LYS A 146 -4.51 -17.40 -20.67
CA LYS A 146 -4.74 -16.87 -19.33
C LYS A 146 -3.52 -17.03 -18.43
N ALA A 147 -2.89 -18.21 -18.47
CA ALA A 147 -1.66 -18.47 -17.74
C ALA A 147 -0.50 -17.60 -18.25
N ALA A 148 -0.38 -17.39 -19.57
CA ALA A 148 0.66 -16.53 -20.14
C ALA A 148 0.50 -15.06 -19.73
N VAL A 149 -0.72 -14.52 -19.75
CA VAL A 149 -0.99 -13.13 -19.30
C VAL A 149 -0.62 -12.97 -17.82
N ASN A 150 -1.06 -13.89 -16.96
CA ASN A 150 -0.71 -13.84 -15.54
C ASN A 150 0.79 -14.08 -15.31
N GLY A 151 1.41 -14.97 -16.09
CA GLY A 151 2.86 -15.22 -16.03
C GLY A 151 3.68 -13.99 -16.39
N LEU A 152 3.28 -13.27 -17.44
CA LEU A 152 3.90 -11.99 -17.82
C LEU A 152 3.70 -10.95 -16.71
N GLY A 153 2.48 -10.87 -16.14
CA GLY A 153 2.19 -10.00 -15.00
C GLY A 153 3.09 -10.30 -13.79
N ALA A 154 3.22 -11.60 -13.42
CA ALA A 154 4.08 -12.03 -12.33
C ALA A 154 5.56 -11.68 -12.58
N LEU A 155 6.04 -11.85 -13.81
CA LEU A 155 7.41 -11.54 -14.17
C LEU A 155 7.68 -10.04 -14.08
N ILE A 156 6.81 -9.20 -14.64
CA ILE A 156 6.97 -7.75 -14.61
C ILE A 156 6.91 -7.23 -13.18
N THR A 157 5.89 -7.62 -12.40
CA THR A 157 5.75 -7.17 -11.01
C THR A 157 6.88 -7.70 -10.13
N GLY A 158 7.35 -8.93 -10.38
CA GLY A 158 8.49 -9.52 -9.68
C GLY A 158 9.79 -8.78 -9.95
N VAL A 159 10.09 -8.47 -11.21
CA VAL A 159 11.29 -7.68 -11.57
C VAL A 159 11.25 -6.29 -10.93
N VAL A 160 10.10 -5.60 -11.04
CA VAL A 160 9.96 -4.27 -10.41
C VAL A 160 10.10 -4.38 -8.88
N GLY A 161 9.48 -5.39 -8.26
CA GLY A 161 9.61 -5.65 -6.83
C GLY A 161 11.07 -5.87 -6.39
N LEU A 162 11.83 -6.67 -7.14
CA LEU A 162 13.26 -6.88 -6.90
C LEU A 162 14.07 -5.59 -7.05
N VAL A 163 13.85 -4.83 -8.11
CA VAL A 163 14.53 -3.54 -8.32
C VAL A 163 14.24 -2.58 -7.15
N LEU A 164 12.99 -2.48 -6.71
CA LEU A 164 12.61 -1.67 -5.56
C LEU A 164 13.25 -2.16 -4.26
N LEU A 165 13.26 -3.48 -4.05
CA LEU A 165 13.87 -4.08 -2.87
C LEU A 165 15.36 -3.73 -2.79
N PHE A 166 16.12 -3.94 -3.87
CA PHE A 166 17.55 -3.64 -3.90
C PHE A 166 17.84 -2.13 -3.83
N SER A 167 17.07 -1.31 -4.55
CA SER A 167 17.31 0.16 -4.58
C SER A 167 16.97 0.82 -3.25
N LYS A 168 15.97 0.31 -2.53
CA LYS A 168 15.43 0.90 -1.31
C LYS A 168 15.75 0.11 -0.04
N PHE A 169 16.58 -0.93 -0.15
CA PHE A 169 16.91 -1.81 0.97
C PHE A 169 17.42 -1.02 2.18
N THR A 170 18.36 -0.11 1.97
CA THR A 170 18.94 0.75 3.02
C THR A 170 17.97 1.80 3.57
N GLN A 171 16.87 2.09 2.86
CA GLN A 171 15.85 3.07 3.25
C GLN A 171 14.67 2.45 4.02
N GLY A 172 14.75 1.17 4.39
CA GLY A 172 13.75 0.50 5.20
C GLY A 172 13.01 -0.68 4.54
N ALA A 173 13.24 -0.94 3.24
CA ALA A 173 12.60 -2.06 2.54
C ALA A 173 13.01 -3.45 3.10
N TRP A 174 14.09 -3.55 3.86
CA TRP A 174 14.53 -4.79 4.52
C TRP A 174 13.51 -5.32 5.53
N VAL A 175 12.68 -4.46 6.11
CA VAL A 175 11.64 -4.87 7.08
C VAL A 175 10.63 -5.84 6.44
N VAL A 176 10.28 -5.65 5.14
CA VAL A 176 9.35 -6.56 4.42
C VAL A 176 9.94 -7.96 4.24
N VAL A 177 11.27 -8.09 4.23
CA VAL A 177 11.94 -9.38 4.04
C VAL A 177 12.01 -10.18 5.34
N VAL A 178 11.97 -9.49 6.47
CA VAL A 178 12.14 -10.08 7.81
C VAL A 178 10.78 -10.40 8.47
N THR A 179 9.69 -9.77 8.03
CA THR A 179 8.32 -10.01 8.54
C THR A 179 7.54 -10.98 7.69
#